data_e6646b205541328b06306c0bad86aa4c
#
_entry.id   e6646b205541328b06306c0bad86aa4c
#
_cell.length_a   1.000
_cell.length_b   1.000
_cell.length_c   1.000
_cell.angle_alpha   90.00
_cell.angle_beta   90.00
_cell.angle_gamma   90.00
#
_symmetry.space_group_name_H-M   'P 1'
#
loop_
_entity.id
_entity.type
_entity.pdbx_description
1 polymer ?
#
loop_
_entity_poly.entity_id
_entity_poly.type
_entity_poly.pdbx_seq_one_letter_code
_entity_poly.pdbx_strand_id
1 'polypeptide(L)'
;MLFDLMKERLGMLEGISPESVGYRHLRNPSAPYLTWYISDETITPDDSGRVYTRSSEGVVELLTAEKSPVLEAEIEALFPEYEIHKHEEYDYAEDVFEITFTFTAIGKGKLKYGNIG
;
A
#
# COMPACT_ATOMS: atom_id res chain seq x y z
N MET A 1 0.84 8.68 9.42
CA MET A 1 1.87 7.89 8.73
C MET A 1 1.23 6.98 7.69
N LEU A 2 1.96 6.67 6.66
CA LEU A 2 1.44 5.83 5.57
C LEU A 2 1.00 4.45 6.05
N PHE A 3 1.75 3.86 6.98
CA PHE A 3 1.40 2.56 7.53
C PHE A 3 -0.01 2.56 8.12
N ASP A 4 -0.30 3.52 8.98
CA ASP A 4 -1.61 3.59 9.65
C ASP A 4 -2.73 3.85 8.65
N LEU A 5 -2.46 4.71 7.69
CA LEU A 5 -3.42 5.04 6.65
C LEU A 5 -3.76 3.82 5.80
N MET A 6 -2.75 3.06 5.38
CA MET A 6 -2.97 1.85 4.59
C MET A 6 -3.72 0.79 5.41
N LYS A 7 -3.31 0.59 6.65
CA LYS A 7 -3.95 -0.39 7.53
C LYS A 7 -5.43 -0.08 7.70
N GLU A 8 -5.75 1.18 8.00
CA GLU A 8 -7.12 1.60 8.20
C GLU A 8 -7.95 1.45 6.92
N ARG A 9 -7.45 1.98 5.81
CA ARG A 9 -8.20 1.99 4.56
C ARG A 9 -8.39 0.60 3.99
N LEU A 10 -7.36 -0.23 3.99
CA LEU A 10 -7.47 -1.59 3.47
C LEU A 10 -8.38 -2.45 4.34
N GLY A 11 -8.50 -2.13 5.63
CA GLY A 11 -9.44 -2.79 6.50
C GLY A 11 -10.89 -2.45 6.19
N MET A 12 -11.14 -1.45 5.38
CA MET A 12 -12.49 -1.03 4.98
C MET A 12 -12.99 -1.71 3.71
N LEU A 13 -12.16 -2.54 3.07
CA LEU A 13 -12.57 -3.23 1.85
C LEU A 13 -13.74 -4.18 2.14
N GLU A 14 -14.77 -4.13 1.30
CA GLU A 14 -15.95 -4.96 1.41
C GLU A 14 -15.87 -6.20 0.51
N GLY A 15 -15.17 -6.09 -0.60
CA GLY A 15 -15.06 -7.17 -1.59
C GLY A 15 -14.13 -8.29 -1.20
N ILE A 16 -13.50 -8.22 -0.02
CA ILE A 16 -12.56 -9.22 0.45
C ILE A 16 -12.71 -9.34 1.97
N SER A 17 -12.56 -10.57 2.47
CA SER A 17 -12.70 -10.85 3.89
C SER A 17 -11.53 -10.24 4.68
N PRO A 18 -11.76 -9.68 5.89
CA PRO A 18 -10.69 -9.09 6.69
C PRO A 18 -9.53 -10.02 6.98
N GLU A 19 -9.80 -11.30 7.19
CA GLU A 19 -8.74 -12.28 7.44
C GLU A 19 -7.91 -12.60 6.20
N SER A 20 -8.37 -12.15 5.04
CA SER A 20 -7.63 -12.30 3.77
C SER A 20 -6.82 -11.06 3.41
N VAL A 21 -6.70 -10.11 4.34
CA VAL A 21 -5.89 -8.90 4.18
C VAL A 21 -4.81 -8.93 5.24
N GLY A 22 -3.55 -8.87 4.83
CA GLY A 22 -2.44 -8.94 5.77
C GLY A 22 -1.26 -8.05 5.41
N TYR A 23 -0.54 -7.63 6.45
CA TYR A 23 0.69 -6.86 6.30
C TYR A 23 1.85 -7.80 6.01
N ARG A 24 2.47 -7.61 4.85
CA ARG A 24 3.61 -8.36 4.33
C ARG A 24 3.29 -9.80 3.93
N HIS A 25 2.58 -10.55 4.74
CA HIS A 25 2.23 -11.92 4.37
C HIS A 25 0.98 -12.40 5.11
N LEU A 26 0.43 -13.48 4.61
CA LEU A 26 -0.68 -14.19 5.24
C LEU A 26 -0.29 -15.66 5.38
N ARG A 27 -0.80 -16.30 6.43
CA ARG A 27 -0.53 -17.71 6.67
C ARG A 27 -1.53 -18.56 5.87
N ASN A 28 -1.01 -19.42 4.98
CA ASN A 28 -1.82 -20.32 4.16
C ASN A 28 -2.98 -19.61 3.47
N PRO A 29 -2.73 -18.53 2.72
CA PRO A 29 -3.81 -17.78 2.11
C PRO A 29 -4.44 -18.55 0.95
N SER A 30 -5.73 -18.27 0.73
CA SER A 30 -6.47 -18.75 -0.44
C SER A 30 -6.99 -17.54 -1.20
N ALA A 31 -6.87 -17.55 -2.51
CA ALA A 31 -7.36 -16.45 -3.33
C ALA A 31 -8.89 -16.32 -3.21
N PRO A 32 -9.47 -15.11 -3.16
CA PRO A 32 -8.75 -13.85 -3.23
C PRO A 32 -8.11 -13.47 -1.88
N TYR A 33 -6.88 -12.96 -1.95
CA TYR A 33 -6.25 -12.40 -0.76
C TYR A 33 -5.38 -11.21 -1.15
N LEU A 34 -5.03 -10.42 -0.15
CA LEU A 34 -4.29 -9.19 -0.36
C LEU A 34 -3.24 -9.04 0.73
N THR A 35 -2.03 -8.70 0.30
CA THR A 35 -0.96 -8.30 1.22
C THR A 35 -0.51 -6.90 0.86
N TRP A 36 0.04 -6.18 1.84
CA TRP A 36 0.48 -4.83 1.62
C TRP A 36 1.71 -4.53 2.46
N TYR A 37 2.52 -3.60 1.99
CA TYR A 37 3.72 -3.19 2.70
C TYR A 37 4.19 -1.84 2.20
N ILE A 38 5.16 -1.26 2.91
CA ILE A 38 5.83 -0.05 2.48
C ILE A 38 7.20 -0.47 1.99
N SER A 39 7.46 -0.27 0.69
CA SER A 39 8.65 -0.79 0.04
C SER A 39 9.84 0.15 0.16
N ASP A 40 9.58 1.45 0.25
CA ASP A 40 10.64 2.44 0.25
C ASP A 40 10.24 3.60 1.13
N GLU A 41 11.22 4.14 1.88
CA GLU A 41 10.99 5.30 2.70
C GLU A 41 12.26 6.13 2.71
N THR A 42 12.15 7.36 2.23
CA THR A 42 13.26 8.29 2.15
C THR A 42 12.92 9.55 2.93
N ILE A 43 13.83 9.98 3.78
CA ILE A 43 13.69 11.21 4.54
C ILE A 43 14.77 12.18 4.08
N THR A 44 14.35 13.34 3.59
CA THR A 44 15.26 14.36 3.09
C THR A 44 15.09 15.63 3.92
N PRO A 45 16.11 16.02 4.70
CA PRO A 45 16.03 17.26 5.46
C PRO A 45 16.15 18.47 4.53
N ASP A 46 15.60 19.60 4.93
CA ASP A 46 15.77 20.85 4.22
C ASP A 46 17.10 21.50 4.63
N ASP A 47 17.38 22.67 4.03
CA ASP A 47 18.62 23.38 4.32
C ASP A 47 18.77 23.80 5.78
N SER A 48 17.66 24.02 6.46
CA SER A 48 17.68 24.42 7.88
C SER A 48 17.89 23.23 8.82
N GLY A 49 17.63 22.02 8.36
CA GLY A 49 17.68 20.82 9.17
C GLY A 49 16.50 20.69 10.15
N ARG A 50 15.53 21.59 10.08
CA ARG A 50 14.38 21.59 10.99
C ARG A 50 13.15 20.93 10.40
N VAL A 51 13.03 20.94 9.09
CA VAL A 51 11.93 20.39 8.35
C VAL A 51 12.47 19.30 7.45
N TYR A 52 11.70 18.25 7.29
CA TYR A 52 12.09 17.18 6.38
C TYR A 52 10.93 16.83 5.45
N THR A 53 11.27 16.27 4.30
CA THR A 53 10.33 15.67 3.38
C THR A 53 10.47 14.17 3.49
N ARG A 54 9.35 13.49 3.69
CA ARG A 54 9.31 12.03 3.73
C ARG A 54 8.62 11.54 2.48
N SER A 55 9.27 10.62 1.78
CA SER A 55 8.69 9.94 0.63
C SER A 55 8.58 8.46 0.96
N SER A 56 7.39 7.91 0.83
CA SER A 56 7.14 6.50 1.14
C SER A 56 6.38 5.87 -0.01
N GLU A 57 6.76 4.65 -0.39
CA GLU A 57 6.04 3.92 -1.43
C GLU A 57 5.18 2.84 -0.79
N GLY A 58 3.88 2.93 -1.03
CA GLY A 58 2.93 1.90 -0.61
C GLY A 58 2.74 0.88 -1.71
N VAL A 59 2.70 -0.38 -1.33
CA VAL A 59 2.49 -1.50 -2.26
C VAL A 59 1.34 -2.35 -1.76
N VAL A 60 0.39 -2.63 -2.65
CA VAL A 60 -0.72 -3.52 -2.38
C VAL A 60 -0.70 -4.62 -3.44
N GLU A 61 -0.65 -5.86 -3.00
CA GLU A 61 -0.62 -7.02 -3.88
C GLU A 61 -1.90 -7.82 -3.71
N LEU A 62 -2.70 -7.88 -4.77
CA LEU A 62 -3.95 -8.62 -4.79
C LEU A 62 -3.78 -9.88 -5.63
N LEU A 63 -4.17 -11.03 -5.08
CA LEU A 63 -4.14 -12.30 -5.78
C LEU A 63 -5.57 -12.84 -5.90
N THR A 64 -6.00 -13.09 -7.13
CA THR A 64 -7.35 -13.57 -7.42
C THR A 64 -7.29 -14.73 -8.38
N ALA A 65 -8.17 -15.71 -8.21
CA ALA A 65 -8.30 -16.82 -9.15
C ALA A 65 -8.97 -16.37 -10.44
N GLU A 66 -9.86 -15.39 -10.34
CA GLU A 66 -10.54 -14.79 -11.48
C GLU A 66 -10.37 -13.28 -11.43
N LYS A 67 -10.33 -12.65 -12.62
CA LYS A 67 -10.25 -11.20 -12.68
C LYS A 67 -11.45 -10.59 -11.98
N SER A 68 -11.19 -9.60 -11.13
CA SER A 68 -12.21 -8.88 -10.40
C SER A 68 -12.04 -7.38 -10.56
N PRO A 69 -12.52 -6.81 -11.68
CA PRO A 69 -12.43 -5.36 -11.89
C PRO A 69 -13.08 -4.55 -10.79
N VAL A 70 -14.15 -5.09 -10.18
CA VAL A 70 -14.84 -4.42 -9.08
C VAL A 70 -13.95 -4.28 -7.85
N LEU A 71 -13.26 -5.36 -7.48
CA LEU A 71 -12.37 -5.33 -6.33
C LEU A 71 -11.15 -4.46 -6.60
N GLU A 72 -10.61 -4.52 -7.82
CA GLU A 72 -9.50 -3.64 -8.22
C GLU A 72 -9.90 -2.16 -8.10
N ALA A 73 -11.10 -1.81 -8.59
CA ALA A 73 -11.62 -0.45 -8.49
C ALA A 73 -11.85 -0.03 -7.04
N GLU A 74 -12.27 -0.95 -6.21
CA GLU A 74 -12.47 -0.69 -4.79
C GLU A 74 -11.15 -0.33 -4.11
N ILE A 75 -10.08 -1.08 -4.43
CA ILE A 75 -8.75 -0.79 -3.90
C ILE A 75 -8.27 0.59 -4.37
N GLU A 76 -8.39 0.87 -5.65
CA GLU A 76 -7.97 2.16 -6.20
C GLU A 76 -8.72 3.33 -5.55
N ALA A 77 -10.00 3.14 -5.28
CA ALA A 77 -10.84 4.17 -4.68
C ALA A 77 -10.47 4.49 -3.23
N LEU A 78 -9.71 3.62 -2.57
CA LEU A 78 -9.25 3.87 -1.20
C LEU A 78 -8.17 4.95 -1.12
N PHE A 79 -7.46 5.19 -2.22
CA PHE A 79 -6.32 6.11 -2.22
C PHE A 79 -6.47 7.17 -3.32
N PRO A 80 -7.59 7.95 -3.28
CA PRO A 80 -7.88 8.90 -4.36
C PRO A 80 -6.92 10.07 -4.45
N GLU A 81 -6.18 10.35 -3.38
CA GLU A 81 -5.21 11.44 -3.34
C GLU A 81 -3.88 11.08 -3.99
N TYR A 82 -3.67 9.82 -4.33
CA TYR A 82 -2.39 9.35 -4.90
C TYR A 82 -2.55 8.88 -6.33
N GLU A 83 -1.49 9.04 -7.10
CA GLU A 83 -1.40 8.44 -8.43
C GLU A 83 -1.01 6.98 -8.25
N ILE A 84 -1.86 6.09 -8.72
CA ILE A 84 -1.67 4.65 -8.56
C ILE A 84 -1.15 4.05 -9.85
N HIS A 85 -0.06 3.30 -9.75
CA HIS A 85 0.47 2.50 -10.83
C HIS A 85 0.06 1.06 -10.60
N LYS A 86 -0.57 0.47 -11.61
CA LYS A 86 -1.08 -0.89 -11.51
C LYS A 86 -0.33 -1.79 -12.47
N HIS A 87 0.14 -2.92 -11.98
CA HIS A 87 0.82 -3.94 -12.77
C HIS A 87 0.12 -5.27 -12.56
N GLU A 88 -0.13 -5.99 -13.65
CA GLU A 88 -0.81 -7.26 -13.59
C GLU A 88 0.05 -8.35 -14.22
N GLU A 89 0.13 -9.48 -13.54
CA GLU A 89 0.78 -10.68 -14.05
C GLU A 89 -0.13 -11.87 -13.79
N TYR A 90 0.04 -12.92 -14.61
CA TYR A 90 -0.66 -14.17 -14.39
C TYR A 90 0.36 -15.24 -14.00
N ASP A 91 0.13 -15.87 -12.86
CA ASP A 91 0.97 -16.96 -12.37
C ASP A 91 0.39 -18.28 -12.87
N TYR A 92 1.04 -18.88 -13.86
CA TYR A 92 0.56 -20.12 -14.48
C TYR A 92 0.69 -21.30 -13.53
N ALA A 93 1.65 -21.28 -12.62
CA ALA A 93 1.85 -22.40 -11.70
C ALA A 93 0.74 -22.45 -10.65
N GLU A 94 0.34 -21.30 -10.14
CA GLU A 94 -0.70 -21.19 -9.12
C GLU A 94 -2.09 -20.91 -9.71
N ASP A 95 -2.15 -20.58 -10.99
CA ASP A 95 -3.38 -20.26 -11.71
C ASP A 95 -4.12 -19.08 -11.07
N VAL A 96 -3.38 -18.00 -10.80
CA VAL A 96 -3.92 -16.79 -10.20
C VAL A 96 -3.42 -15.55 -10.93
N PHE A 97 -4.23 -14.49 -10.86
CA PHE A 97 -3.82 -13.16 -11.28
C PHE A 97 -3.16 -12.44 -10.09
N GLU A 98 -2.02 -11.83 -10.35
CA GLU A 98 -1.32 -11.00 -9.38
C GLU A 98 -1.39 -9.56 -9.83
N ILE A 99 -2.11 -8.74 -9.08
CA ILE A 99 -2.25 -7.32 -9.40
C ILE A 99 -1.55 -6.51 -8.32
N THR A 100 -0.56 -5.75 -8.72
CA THR A 100 0.23 -4.91 -7.83
C THR A 100 -0.14 -3.46 -8.02
N PHE A 101 -0.51 -2.79 -6.94
CA PHE A 101 -0.81 -1.37 -6.92
C PHE A 101 0.29 -0.67 -6.15
N THR A 102 0.92 0.32 -6.76
CA THR A 102 1.96 1.10 -6.09
C THR A 102 1.61 2.58 -6.14
N PHE A 103 1.94 3.29 -5.07
CA PHE A 103 1.78 4.74 -5.03
C PHE A 103 2.79 5.33 -4.08
N THR A 104 3.12 6.61 -4.30
CA THR A 104 4.08 7.33 -3.49
C THR A 104 3.36 8.40 -2.68
N ALA A 105 3.59 8.38 -1.38
CA ALA A 105 3.08 9.38 -0.47
C ALA A 105 4.22 10.29 -0.04
N ILE A 106 4.01 11.60 -0.17
CA ILE A 106 5.01 12.60 0.19
C ILE A 106 4.41 13.47 1.29
N GLY A 107 5.14 13.58 2.39
CA GLY A 107 4.73 14.41 3.51
C GLY A 107 5.88 15.24 4.02
N LYS A 108 5.56 16.29 4.78
CA LYS A 108 6.54 17.14 5.43
C LYS A 108 6.34 17.06 6.92
N GLY A 109 7.44 17.14 7.65
CA GLY A 109 7.39 17.13 9.10
C GLY A 109 8.52 17.94 9.69
N LYS A 110 8.46 18.14 11.00
CA LYS A 110 9.51 18.82 11.75
C LYS A 110 10.28 17.79 12.53
N LEU A 111 11.59 17.91 12.52
CA LEU A 111 12.42 17.05 13.34
C LEU A 111 12.22 17.45 14.80
N LYS A 112 11.88 16.50 15.65
CA LYS A 112 11.68 16.76 17.08
C LYS A 112 12.91 17.38 17.69
N TYR A 113 14.05 16.87 17.33
CA TYR A 113 15.30 17.38 17.85
C TYR A 113 15.56 18.81 17.39
N GLY A 114 15.23 19.09 16.16
CA GLY A 114 15.29 20.45 15.64
C GLY A 114 14.34 21.38 16.34
N ASN A 115 13.26 20.89 16.90
CA ASN A 115 12.33 21.68 17.69
C ASN A 115 12.87 21.96 19.08
N ILE A 116 13.72 21.10 19.59
CA ILE A 116 14.31 21.23 20.90
C ILE A 116 15.59 22.05 20.83
N GLY A 117 16.31 21.77 19.83
CA GLY A 117 17.59 22.41 19.63
C GLY A 117 17.54 23.09 18.37
#